data_c2b7366bca9d7626bb22a392bd7de325
#
_entry.id   c2b7366bca9d7626bb22a392bd7de325
#
_cell.length_a   1.000
_cell.length_b   1.000
_cell.length_c   1.000
_cell.angle_alpha   90.00
_cell.angle_beta   90.00
_cell.angle_gamma   90.00
#
_symmetry.space_group_name_H-M   'P 1'
#
loop_
_entity.id
_entity.type
_entity.pdbx_description
1 polymer ?
#
loop_
_entity_poly.entity_id
_entity_poly.type
_entity_poly.pdbx_seq_one_letter_code
_entity_poly.pdbx_strand_id
1 'polypeptide(L)'
;AFESAWRLSRIHDRHELHELLREDPELCLERRSAPERLFFSLRMQAFARNAIGSLHEAMESIAIDSCTFRSPEIVLILGESYNKHHAALYGYPLPTTPRLSQEEAAGRLYPFTDVVSPANFTVQAFASQDRQTAWCDTPLFPALFRRAGYDTLMFDNQTTFTLENDDVWDQEIRHFLYHPRLSPQLFTHCNADKYPFDEGLLADFDRQDLRFRNPHRLTIFHLMGQHVAYRNRFPAEAGYFTADSIPEYSTSGLRRSRDERRIVADYDNAVRYND
;
A
#
# COMPACT_ATOMS: atom_id res chain seq x y z
N ALA A 1 -14.22 -33.73 0.02
CA ALA A 1 -13.64 -33.45 -1.33
C ALA A 1 -14.74 -33.03 -2.33
N PHE A 2 -15.80 -33.80 -2.52
CA PHE A 2 -16.86 -33.46 -3.49
C PHE A 2 -17.65 -32.19 -3.11
N GLU A 3 -17.96 -32.00 -1.84
CA GLU A 3 -18.72 -30.87 -1.35
C GLU A 3 -17.94 -29.55 -1.50
N SER A 4 -16.64 -29.55 -1.24
CA SER A 4 -15.78 -28.38 -1.39
C SER A 4 -15.60 -27.98 -2.86
N ALA A 5 -15.41 -28.98 -3.74
CA ALA A 5 -15.34 -28.73 -5.18
C ALA A 5 -16.67 -28.19 -5.72
N TRP A 6 -17.81 -28.69 -5.22
CA TRP A 6 -19.14 -28.20 -5.58
C TRP A 6 -19.37 -26.76 -5.09
N ARG A 7 -18.98 -26.42 -3.85
CA ARG A 7 -19.06 -25.05 -3.34
C ARG A 7 -18.20 -24.13 -4.19
N LEU A 8 -16.93 -24.49 -4.45
CA LEU A 8 -16.01 -23.71 -5.27
C LEU A 8 -16.47 -23.56 -6.73
N SER A 9 -17.21 -24.52 -7.29
CA SER A 9 -17.74 -24.43 -8.66
C SER A 9 -18.85 -23.37 -8.81
N ARG A 10 -19.51 -22.99 -7.72
CA ARG A 10 -20.58 -21.99 -7.68
C ARG A 10 -20.08 -20.57 -7.48
N ILE A 11 -18.82 -20.39 -7.17
CA ILE A 11 -18.22 -19.09 -6.98
C ILE A 11 -17.96 -18.49 -8.36
N HIS A 12 -18.55 -17.33 -8.59
CA HIS A 12 -18.51 -16.65 -9.88
C HIS A 12 -17.43 -15.57 -9.92
N ASP A 13 -17.11 -14.99 -8.76
CA ASP A 13 -16.11 -13.94 -8.65
C ASP A 13 -15.19 -14.17 -7.44
N ARG A 14 -14.20 -13.29 -7.33
CA ARG A 14 -13.19 -13.35 -6.31
C ARG A 14 -13.72 -12.93 -4.93
N HIS A 15 -14.67 -12.01 -4.88
CA HIS A 15 -15.25 -11.53 -3.62
C HIS A 15 -16.01 -12.66 -2.93
N GLU A 16 -16.85 -13.39 -3.66
CA GLU A 16 -17.55 -14.58 -3.16
C GLU A 16 -16.56 -15.62 -2.63
N LEU A 17 -15.42 -15.79 -3.31
CA LEU A 17 -14.37 -16.70 -2.87
C LEU A 17 -13.73 -16.26 -1.55
N HIS A 18 -13.47 -14.96 -1.42
CA HIS A 18 -12.92 -14.38 -0.19
C HIS A 18 -13.88 -14.51 0.98
N GLU A 19 -15.14 -14.21 0.78
CA GLU A 19 -16.16 -14.36 1.81
C GLU A 19 -16.26 -15.83 2.24
N LEU A 20 -16.25 -16.76 1.31
CA LEU A 20 -16.27 -18.19 1.61
C LEU A 20 -15.03 -18.63 2.43
N LEU A 21 -13.85 -18.16 2.09
CA LEU A 21 -12.60 -18.47 2.82
C LEU A 21 -12.56 -17.84 4.21
N ARG A 22 -13.18 -16.68 4.37
CA ARG A 22 -13.29 -16.00 5.66
C ARG A 22 -14.30 -16.66 6.58
N GLU A 23 -15.43 -17.13 6.03
CA GLU A 23 -16.51 -17.73 6.80
C GLU A 23 -16.24 -19.18 7.20
N ASP A 24 -15.41 -19.88 6.43
CA ASP A 24 -15.09 -21.31 6.67
C ASP A 24 -13.58 -21.53 6.85
N PRO A 25 -13.06 -21.38 8.10
CA PRO A 25 -11.66 -21.65 8.40
C PRO A 25 -11.20 -23.08 8.07
N GLU A 26 -12.13 -24.03 7.91
CA GLU A 26 -11.81 -25.39 7.49
C GLU A 26 -11.45 -25.45 6.00
N LEU A 27 -11.75 -24.41 5.23
CA LEU A 27 -11.29 -24.26 3.84
C LEU A 27 -9.80 -23.88 3.75
N CYS A 28 -9.07 -23.87 4.84
CA CYS A 28 -7.62 -23.67 4.85
C CYS A 28 -6.94 -24.64 3.88
N LEU A 29 -6.23 -24.09 2.89
CA LEU A 29 -5.58 -24.85 1.80
C LEU A 29 -4.59 -25.91 2.31
N GLU A 30 -3.98 -25.67 3.47
CA GLU A 30 -3.00 -26.59 4.08
C GLU A 30 -3.63 -27.93 4.49
N ARG A 31 -4.93 -27.95 4.79
CA ARG A 31 -5.67 -29.14 5.21
C ARG A 31 -6.37 -29.89 4.07
N ARG A 32 -6.24 -29.37 2.84
CA ARG A 32 -6.92 -29.95 1.66
C ARG A 32 -6.06 -30.95 0.93
N SER A 33 -6.73 -31.90 0.27
CA SER A 33 -6.06 -32.86 -0.59
C SER A 33 -5.40 -32.17 -1.80
N ALA A 34 -4.38 -32.81 -2.37
CA ALA A 34 -3.68 -32.24 -3.52
C ALA A 34 -4.60 -31.93 -4.73
N PRO A 35 -5.60 -32.75 -5.08
CA PRO A 35 -6.55 -32.42 -6.14
C PRO A 35 -7.41 -31.18 -5.83
N GLU A 36 -7.84 -31.00 -4.57
CA GLU A 36 -8.62 -29.83 -4.16
C GLU A 36 -7.76 -28.56 -4.25
N ARG A 37 -6.51 -28.61 -3.78
CA ARG A 37 -5.57 -27.50 -3.90
C ARG A 37 -5.32 -27.12 -5.35
N LEU A 38 -5.13 -28.11 -6.22
CA LEU A 38 -4.96 -27.88 -7.66
C LEU A 38 -6.19 -27.20 -8.27
N PHE A 39 -7.39 -27.74 -7.99
CA PHE A 39 -8.63 -27.16 -8.49
C PHE A 39 -8.82 -25.71 -8.02
N PHE A 40 -8.57 -25.43 -6.74
CA PHE A 40 -8.60 -24.10 -6.18
C PHE A 40 -7.62 -23.17 -6.89
N SER A 41 -6.36 -23.59 -7.06
CA SER A 41 -5.34 -22.78 -7.74
C SER A 41 -5.71 -22.47 -9.19
N LEU A 42 -6.29 -23.40 -9.92
CA LEU A 42 -6.76 -23.18 -11.29
C LEU A 42 -7.92 -22.17 -11.35
N ARG A 43 -8.84 -22.23 -10.39
CA ARG A 43 -9.94 -21.25 -10.29
C ARG A 43 -9.41 -19.86 -9.94
N MET A 44 -8.51 -19.75 -8.97
CA MET A 44 -7.87 -18.48 -8.61
C MET A 44 -7.14 -17.88 -9.81
N GLN A 45 -6.41 -18.68 -10.56
CA GLN A 45 -5.72 -18.21 -11.77
C GLN A 45 -6.71 -17.74 -12.85
N ALA A 46 -7.87 -18.38 -12.99
CA ALA A 46 -8.89 -17.95 -13.92
C ALA A 46 -9.49 -16.60 -13.51
N PHE A 47 -9.80 -16.41 -12.21
CA PHE A 47 -10.28 -15.12 -11.69
C PHE A 47 -9.25 -14.01 -11.85
N ALA A 48 -7.97 -14.27 -11.51
CA ALA A 48 -6.91 -13.29 -11.70
C ALA A 48 -6.76 -12.87 -13.17
N ARG A 49 -6.84 -13.83 -14.11
CA ARG A 49 -6.79 -13.56 -15.55
C ARG A 49 -7.95 -12.70 -16.02
N ASN A 50 -9.17 -12.99 -15.56
CA ASN A 50 -10.36 -12.21 -15.90
C ASN A 50 -10.26 -10.81 -15.32
N ALA A 51 -9.85 -10.65 -14.06
CA ALA A 51 -9.66 -9.36 -13.42
C ALA A 51 -8.61 -8.51 -14.15
N ILE A 52 -7.48 -9.09 -14.55
CA ILE A 52 -6.47 -8.42 -15.37
C ILE A 52 -7.06 -7.98 -16.72
N GLY A 53 -7.88 -8.84 -17.34
CA GLY A 53 -8.56 -8.53 -18.61
C GLY A 53 -9.49 -7.33 -18.47
N SER A 54 -10.40 -7.37 -17.51
CA SER A 54 -11.35 -6.29 -17.23
C SER A 54 -10.64 -4.98 -16.89
N LEU A 55 -9.59 -5.03 -16.06
CA LEU A 55 -8.81 -3.84 -15.69
C LEU A 55 -8.08 -3.25 -16.91
N HIS A 56 -7.51 -4.10 -17.75
CA HIS A 56 -6.87 -3.68 -18.99
C HIS A 56 -7.86 -2.96 -19.93
N GLU A 57 -9.03 -3.56 -20.15
CA GLU A 57 -10.09 -2.97 -20.98
C GLU A 57 -10.59 -1.65 -20.38
N ALA A 58 -10.81 -1.60 -19.06
CA ALA A 58 -11.21 -0.37 -18.38
C ALA A 58 -10.18 0.75 -18.57
N MET A 59 -8.88 0.45 -18.47
CA MET A 59 -7.81 1.45 -18.69
C MET A 59 -7.68 1.84 -20.15
N GLU A 60 -7.91 0.93 -21.10
CA GLU A 60 -7.92 1.25 -22.52
C GLU A 60 -9.10 2.13 -22.92
N SER A 61 -10.23 1.97 -22.26
CA SER A 61 -11.45 2.76 -22.52
C SER A 61 -11.40 4.18 -22.00
N ILE A 62 -10.37 4.58 -21.24
CA ILE A 62 -10.24 5.94 -20.74
C ILE A 62 -10.14 6.92 -21.91
N ALA A 63 -11.09 7.82 -22.00
CA ALA A 63 -11.08 8.96 -22.90
C ALA A 63 -10.86 10.26 -22.10
N ILE A 64 -9.89 11.05 -22.50
CA ILE A 64 -9.60 12.37 -21.93
C ILE A 64 -9.83 13.41 -23.02
N ASP A 65 -10.86 14.23 -22.86
CA ASP A 65 -11.19 15.26 -23.84
C ASP A 65 -10.19 16.42 -23.81
N SER A 66 -9.75 16.81 -22.61
CA SER A 66 -8.76 17.87 -22.42
C SER A 66 -8.09 17.79 -21.05
N CYS A 67 -6.87 18.33 -20.97
CA CYS A 67 -6.17 18.51 -19.71
C CYS A 67 -5.62 19.95 -19.63
N THR A 68 -5.85 20.63 -18.52
CA THR A 68 -5.38 22.02 -18.32
C THR A 68 -3.93 22.09 -17.86
N PHE A 69 -3.35 21.00 -17.38
CA PHE A 69 -2.00 20.91 -16.79
C PHE A 69 -1.71 21.98 -15.72
N ARG A 70 -2.72 22.42 -14.95
CA ARG A 70 -2.56 23.42 -13.89
C ARG A 70 -1.59 23.01 -12.79
N SER A 71 -1.47 21.69 -12.59
CA SER A 71 -0.47 21.09 -11.69
C SER A 71 0.47 20.25 -12.55
N PRO A 72 1.50 20.86 -13.16
CA PRO A 72 2.39 20.15 -14.07
C PRO A 72 3.19 19.09 -13.34
N GLU A 73 3.55 19.31 -12.09
CA GLU A 73 4.29 18.37 -11.26
C GLU A 73 3.47 18.04 -10.01
N ILE A 74 3.22 16.74 -9.83
CA ILE A 74 2.45 16.21 -8.71
C ILE A 74 3.29 15.12 -8.06
N VAL A 75 3.49 15.24 -6.75
CA VAL A 75 4.14 14.20 -5.93
C VAL A 75 3.10 13.60 -4.99
N LEU A 76 2.94 12.30 -5.05
CA LEU A 76 2.09 11.54 -4.14
C LEU A 76 2.98 10.63 -3.29
N ILE A 77 2.94 10.82 -1.97
CA ILE A 77 3.64 9.98 -1.02
C ILE A 77 2.61 9.07 -0.35
N LEU A 78 2.72 7.78 -0.58
CA LEU A 78 1.88 6.76 0.02
C LEU A 78 2.63 6.16 1.20
N GLY A 79 2.22 6.54 2.40
CA GLY A 79 2.72 5.94 3.64
C GLY A 79 2.15 4.54 3.85
N GLU A 80 2.84 3.74 4.65
CA GLU A 80 2.41 2.39 5.04
C GLU A 80 2.27 2.32 6.56
N SER A 81 1.16 1.75 7.04
CA SER A 81 0.87 1.54 8.47
C SER A 81 0.96 2.82 9.34
N TYR A 82 0.71 3.98 8.74
CA TYR A 82 0.73 5.27 9.44
C TYR A 82 -0.51 5.46 10.30
N ASN A 83 -0.29 5.69 11.60
CA ASN A 83 -1.36 5.96 12.55
C ASN A 83 -1.29 7.43 13.01
N LYS A 84 -2.30 8.23 12.63
CA LYS A 84 -2.38 9.65 13.03
C LYS A 84 -2.35 9.89 14.54
N HIS A 85 -2.81 8.91 15.35
CA HIS A 85 -2.77 9.01 16.81
C HIS A 85 -1.37 8.86 17.42
N HIS A 86 -0.37 8.56 16.61
CA HIS A 86 1.04 8.56 16.93
C HIS A 86 1.81 9.71 16.26
N ALA A 87 1.12 10.69 15.70
CA ALA A 87 1.72 11.85 15.05
C ALA A 87 1.48 13.14 15.85
N ALA A 88 2.55 13.85 16.20
CA ALA A 88 2.46 15.11 16.92
C ALA A 88 1.64 16.17 16.17
N LEU A 89 1.70 16.17 14.83
CA LEU A 89 0.87 16.97 13.93
C LEU A 89 -0.64 16.86 14.24
N TYR A 90 -1.08 15.70 14.73
CA TYR A 90 -2.48 15.42 15.09
C TYR A 90 -2.71 15.38 16.61
N GLY A 91 -1.80 15.97 17.39
CA GLY A 91 -1.97 16.11 18.84
C GLY A 91 -1.39 14.99 19.68
N TYR A 92 -0.60 14.08 19.12
CA TYR A 92 0.15 13.11 19.91
C TYR A 92 1.18 13.82 20.82
N PRO A 93 1.31 13.43 22.09
CA PRO A 93 2.14 14.20 23.05
C PRO A 93 3.64 14.11 22.82
N LEU A 94 4.11 13.07 22.12
CA LEU A 94 5.53 12.92 21.81
C LEU A 94 5.86 13.59 20.45
N PRO A 95 7.06 14.19 20.30
CA PRO A 95 7.45 14.92 19.09
C PRO A 95 7.84 13.97 17.94
N THR A 96 6.88 13.23 17.43
CA THR A 96 7.06 12.23 16.38
C THR A 96 7.05 12.81 14.96
N THR A 97 6.45 14.00 14.76
CA THR A 97 6.38 14.65 13.44
C THR A 97 6.82 16.13 13.53
N PRO A 98 8.10 16.41 13.93
CA PRO A 98 8.55 17.80 14.14
C PRO A 98 8.63 18.60 12.83
N ARG A 99 8.99 17.97 11.69
CA ARG A 99 9.11 18.67 10.39
C ARG A 99 7.73 18.97 9.80
N LEU A 100 6.83 18.00 9.77
CA LEU A 100 5.45 18.21 9.33
C LEU A 100 4.75 19.27 10.18
N SER A 101 4.97 19.28 11.50
CA SER A 101 4.44 20.32 12.39
C SER A 101 5.03 21.69 12.09
N GLN A 102 6.30 21.78 11.70
CA GLN A 102 6.93 23.02 11.27
C GLN A 102 6.37 23.51 9.93
N GLU A 103 6.14 22.62 8.98
CA GLU A 103 5.53 22.94 7.68
C GLU A 103 4.09 23.43 7.82
N GLU A 104 3.32 22.81 8.71
CA GLU A 104 1.97 23.26 9.06
C GLU A 104 1.99 24.66 9.68
N ALA A 105 2.84 24.89 10.69
CA ALA A 105 2.98 26.20 11.34
C ALA A 105 3.44 27.30 10.36
N ALA A 106 4.17 26.92 9.31
CA ALA A 106 4.58 27.83 8.24
C ALA A 106 3.52 28.03 7.14
N GLY A 107 2.35 27.39 7.25
CA GLY A 107 1.25 27.47 6.27
C GLY A 107 1.53 26.78 4.95
N ARG A 108 2.50 25.85 4.90
CA ARG A 108 2.84 25.07 3.71
C ARG A 108 2.26 23.66 3.72
N LEU A 109 1.70 23.22 4.86
CA LEU A 109 1.03 21.93 5.02
C LEU A 109 -0.39 22.16 5.53
N TYR A 110 -1.35 21.43 4.96
CA TYR A 110 -2.75 21.41 5.39
C TYR A 110 -3.12 20.01 5.86
N PRO A 111 -3.17 19.75 7.19
CA PRO A 111 -3.51 18.44 7.72
C PRO A 111 -5.02 18.17 7.57
N PHE A 112 -5.35 17.00 7.05
CA PHE A 112 -6.73 16.52 7.02
C PHE A 112 -7.00 15.69 8.27
N THR A 113 -7.88 16.18 9.15
CA THR A 113 -8.14 15.57 10.46
C THR A 113 -9.23 14.51 10.44
N ASP A 114 -10.12 14.55 9.45
CA ASP A 114 -11.26 13.64 9.30
C ASP A 114 -11.09 12.70 8.10
N VAL A 115 -9.97 11.98 8.08
CA VAL A 115 -9.66 10.98 7.04
C VAL A 115 -9.35 9.66 7.73
N VAL A 116 -9.94 8.60 7.21
CA VAL A 116 -9.68 7.21 7.62
C VAL A 116 -9.40 6.36 6.39
N SER A 117 -8.53 5.38 6.53
CA SER A 117 -8.35 4.39 5.48
C SER A 117 -9.63 3.57 5.31
N PRO A 118 -10.06 3.29 4.08
CA PRO A 118 -11.25 2.46 3.82
C PRO A 118 -11.06 1.00 4.28
N ALA A 119 -9.81 0.57 4.46
CA ALA A 119 -9.45 -0.77 4.93
C ALA A 119 -8.18 -0.74 5.77
N ASN A 120 -7.96 -1.82 6.51
CA ASN A 120 -6.77 -2.02 7.34
C ASN A 120 -5.65 -2.80 6.62
N PHE A 121 -5.86 -3.19 5.38
CA PHE A 121 -4.86 -3.81 4.51
C PHE A 121 -4.62 -2.93 3.27
N THR A 122 -3.37 -2.81 2.87
CA THR A 122 -2.93 -1.99 1.72
C THR A 122 -3.67 -2.35 0.45
N VAL A 123 -3.82 -3.65 0.16
CA VAL A 123 -4.56 -4.18 -0.99
C VAL A 123 -5.98 -3.63 -1.05
N GLN A 124 -6.71 -3.73 0.05
CA GLN A 124 -8.11 -3.29 0.11
C GLN A 124 -8.22 -1.76 0.09
N ALA A 125 -7.24 -1.05 0.67
CA ALA A 125 -7.21 0.40 0.66
C ALA A 125 -7.03 0.96 -0.75
N PHE A 126 -6.18 0.34 -1.57
CA PHE A 126 -6.01 0.71 -2.98
C PHE A 126 -7.19 0.31 -3.88
N ALA A 127 -7.87 -0.76 -3.53
CA ALA A 127 -8.97 -1.31 -4.32
C ALA A 127 -10.33 -0.67 -4.02
N SER A 128 -10.50 -0.02 -2.87
CA SER A 128 -11.79 0.46 -2.42
C SER A 128 -12.07 1.90 -2.85
N GLN A 129 -12.43 2.11 -4.09
CA GLN A 129 -13.12 3.35 -4.48
C GLN A 129 -14.63 3.27 -4.23
N ASP A 130 -15.19 2.07 -4.17
CA ASP A 130 -16.59 1.83 -3.77
C ASP A 130 -16.74 0.40 -3.25
N ARG A 131 -17.47 0.23 -2.12
CA ARG A 131 -17.75 -1.09 -1.53
C ARG A 131 -18.65 -1.97 -2.39
N GLN A 132 -19.23 -1.43 -3.46
CA GLN A 132 -20.24 -2.10 -4.29
C GLN A 132 -19.72 -2.50 -5.68
N THR A 133 -18.61 -1.94 -6.14
CA THR A 133 -18.01 -2.28 -7.45
C THR A 133 -16.81 -3.18 -7.26
N ALA A 134 -16.73 -4.24 -8.05
CA ALA A 134 -15.51 -5.03 -8.15
C ALA A 134 -14.36 -4.12 -8.60
N TRP A 135 -13.31 -4.01 -7.78
CA TRP A 135 -12.17 -3.10 -8.01
C TRP A 135 -11.49 -3.25 -9.37
N CYS A 136 -11.71 -4.37 -10.06
CA CYS A 136 -11.20 -4.63 -11.39
C CYS A 136 -12.02 -3.99 -12.53
N ASP A 137 -13.15 -3.35 -12.23
CA ASP A 137 -14.01 -2.71 -13.24
C ASP A 137 -13.77 -1.21 -13.36
N THR A 138 -12.92 -0.64 -12.51
CA THR A 138 -12.62 0.79 -12.48
C THR A 138 -11.17 1.05 -12.84
N PRO A 139 -10.86 1.99 -13.74
CA PRO A 139 -9.47 2.33 -14.07
C PRO A 139 -8.69 2.78 -12.85
N LEU A 140 -7.47 2.29 -12.69
CA LEU A 140 -6.57 2.77 -11.64
C LEU A 140 -6.15 4.22 -11.93
N PHE A 141 -6.12 5.07 -10.90
CA PHE A 141 -5.89 6.51 -11.07
C PHE A 141 -4.59 6.87 -11.84
N PRO A 142 -3.46 6.14 -11.75
CA PRO A 142 -2.28 6.49 -12.55
C PRO A 142 -2.54 6.41 -14.06
N ALA A 143 -3.44 5.51 -14.50
CA ALA A 143 -3.81 5.40 -15.90
C ALA A 143 -4.51 6.67 -16.42
N LEU A 144 -5.29 7.36 -15.59
CA LEU A 144 -5.91 8.64 -15.94
C LEU A 144 -4.84 9.69 -16.26
N PHE A 145 -3.79 9.79 -15.44
CA PHE A 145 -2.67 10.70 -15.66
C PHE A 145 -1.88 10.33 -16.92
N ARG A 146 -1.63 9.03 -17.14
CA ARG A 146 -0.99 8.55 -18.36
C ARG A 146 -1.79 8.96 -19.61
N ARG A 147 -3.09 8.74 -19.61
CA ARG A 147 -3.98 9.13 -20.70
C ARG A 147 -4.08 10.64 -20.87
N ALA A 148 -3.96 11.42 -19.80
CA ALA A 148 -3.92 12.87 -19.84
C ALA A 148 -2.57 13.44 -20.34
N GLY A 149 -1.56 12.61 -20.56
CA GLY A 149 -0.26 13.03 -21.10
C GLY A 149 0.82 13.32 -20.06
N TYR A 150 0.63 12.88 -18.82
CA TYR A 150 1.67 12.91 -17.79
C TYR A 150 2.63 11.72 -17.93
N ASP A 151 3.91 11.94 -17.61
CA ASP A 151 4.77 10.85 -17.18
C ASP A 151 4.39 10.44 -15.77
N THR A 152 4.17 9.16 -15.55
CA THR A 152 3.85 8.59 -14.23
C THR A 152 5.03 7.75 -13.77
N LEU A 153 5.63 8.14 -12.66
CA LEU A 153 6.81 7.51 -12.08
C LEU A 153 6.42 6.84 -10.78
N MET A 154 6.79 5.56 -10.62
CA MET A 154 6.53 4.80 -9.41
C MET A 154 7.86 4.41 -8.75
N PHE A 155 8.10 4.94 -7.55
CA PHE A 155 9.20 4.59 -6.66
C PHE A 155 8.63 3.86 -5.46
N ASP A 156 8.74 2.54 -5.48
CA ASP A 156 8.16 1.64 -4.49
C ASP A 156 9.24 0.97 -3.65
N ASN A 157 9.15 1.08 -2.33
CA ASN A 157 10.06 0.43 -1.40
C ASN A 157 9.44 -0.78 -0.68
N GLN A 158 8.22 -1.15 -1.02
CA GLN A 158 7.62 -2.35 -0.47
C GLN A 158 8.43 -3.57 -0.88
N THR A 159 8.77 -4.42 0.07
CA THR A 159 9.60 -5.60 -0.19
C THR A 159 8.97 -6.52 -1.22
N THR A 160 9.75 -6.84 -2.25
CA THR A 160 9.43 -7.92 -3.17
C THR A 160 9.83 -9.23 -2.51
N PHE A 161 8.93 -10.21 -2.59
CA PHE A 161 9.20 -11.63 -2.43
C PHE A 161 10.49 -12.04 -1.70
N THR A 162 10.38 -12.36 -0.45
CA THR A 162 11.07 -13.55 0.05
C THR A 162 10.03 -14.67 0.04
N LEU A 163 10.37 -15.81 -0.52
CA LEU A 163 9.54 -17.03 -0.54
C LEU A 163 9.13 -17.51 0.87
N GLU A 164 9.60 -16.84 1.91
CA GLU A 164 9.42 -17.16 3.32
C GLU A 164 8.25 -16.42 3.99
N ASN A 165 7.71 -15.39 3.36
CA ASN A 165 6.54 -14.64 3.86
C ASN A 165 5.48 -14.54 2.76
N ASP A 166 4.93 -15.70 2.40
CA ASP A 166 3.80 -15.84 1.46
C ASP A 166 2.49 -15.36 2.11
N ASP A 167 2.38 -14.06 2.35
CA ASP A 167 1.06 -13.47 2.48
C ASP A 167 0.48 -13.32 1.08
N VAL A 168 -0.42 -14.24 0.73
CA VAL A 168 -1.08 -14.36 -0.58
C VAL A 168 -1.68 -13.02 -1.04
N TRP A 169 -1.97 -12.12 -0.10
CA TRP A 169 -2.62 -10.84 -0.31
C TRP A 169 -1.70 -9.74 -0.83
N ASP A 170 -0.47 -9.65 -0.33
CA ASP A 170 0.53 -8.69 -0.83
C ASP A 170 0.97 -9.00 -2.25
N GLN A 171 0.94 -10.27 -2.63
CA GLN A 171 1.25 -10.71 -3.98
C GLN A 171 0.24 -10.19 -5.01
N GLU A 172 -1.00 -9.93 -4.62
CA GLU A 172 -2.06 -9.59 -5.55
C GLU A 172 -1.97 -8.18 -6.10
N ILE A 173 -1.78 -7.16 -5.26
CA ILE A 173 -1.59 -5.78 -5.78
C ILE A 173 -0.34 -5.67 -6.62
N ARG A 174 0.75 -6.29 -6.18
CA ARG A 174 1.98 -6.30 -6.96
C ARG A 174 1.79 -7.03 -8.28
N HIS A 175 1.03 -8.13 -8.25
CA HIS A 175 0.69 -8.86 -9.46
C HIS A 175 -0.08 -7.99 -10.44
N PHE A 176 -0.97 -7.10 -9.98
CA PHE A 176 -1.70 -6.18 -10.84
C PHE A 176 -0.88 -4.95 -11.25
N LEU A 177 -0.29 -4.23 -10.31
CA LEU A 177 0.46 -3.00 -10.60
C LEU A 177 1.66 -3.25 -11.51
N TYR A 178 2.36 -4.36 -11.31
CA TYR A 178 3.56 -4.72 -12.09
C TYR A 178 3.30 -5.80 -13.14
N HIS A 179 2.02 -6.15 -13.37
CA HIS A 179 1.68 -7.10 -14.41
C HIS A 179 2.07 -6.56 -15.80
N PRO A 180 2.72 -7.36 -16.68
CA PRO A 180 3.24 -6.88 -17.98
C PRO A 180 2.19 -6.22 -18.89
N ARG A 181 0.91 -6.57 -18.76
CA ARG A 181 -0.18 -5.95 -19.53
C ARG A 181 -0.69 -4.64 -18.92
N LEU A 182 -0.58 -4.46 -17.60
CA LEU A 182 -1.16 -3.33 -16.87
C LEU A 182 -0.11 -2.25 -16.58
N SER A 183 1.07 -2.63 -16.14
CA SER A 183 2.12 -1.70 -15.75
C SER A 183 2.45 -0.63 -16.81
N PRO A 184 2.56 -0.95 -18.11
CA PRO A 184 2.83 0.07 -19.13
C PRO A 184 1.69 1.09 -19.32
N GLN A 185 0.47 0.76 -18.91
CA GLN A 185 -0.67 1.69 -18.93
C GLN A 185 -0.72 2.57 -17.68
N LEU A 186 -0.07 2.13 -16.60
CA LEU A 186 -0.02 2.84 -15.32
C LEU A 186 1.21 3.73 -15.22
N PHE A 187 2.37 3.21 -15.60
CA PHE A 187 3.65 3.86 -15.30
C PHE A 187 4.53 4.02 -16.54
N THR A 188 5.18 5.17 -16.63
CA THR A 188 6.30 5.42 -17.56
C THR A 188 7.57 4.76 -17.03
N HIS A 189 7.72 4.73 -15.69
CA HIS A 189 8.87 4.17 -15.01
C HIS A 189 8.45 3.56 -13.67
N CYS A 190 9.09 2.43 -13.34
CA CYS A 190 9.08 1.84 -12.00
C CYS A 190 10.52 1.56 -11.60
N ASN A 191 10.88 1.84 -10.34
CA ASN A 191 12.19 1.45 -9.84
C ASN A 191 12.30 -0.08 -9.68
N ALA A 192 13.51 -0.59 -9.83
CA ALA A 192 13.81 -2.02 -9.64
C ALA A 192 14.37 -2.29 -8.23
N ASP A 193 15.13 -1.32 -7.69
CA ASP A 193 15.86 -1.48 -6.44
C ASP A 193 14.96 -1.27 -5.23
N LYS A 194 15.29 -1.96 -4.14
CA LYS A 194 14.68 -1.80 -2.82
C LYS A 194 15.75 -1.39 -1.81
N TYR A 195 15.35 -0.59 -0.84
CA TYR A 195 16.25 0.07 0.08
C TYR A 195 15.93 -0.33 1.53
N PRO A 196 16.93 -0.40 2.41
CA PRO A 196 16.71 -0.65 3.83
C PRO A 196 15.79 0.40 4.48
N PHE A 197 15.89 1.66 4.00
CA PHE A 197 15.11 2.79 4.48
C PHE A 197 14.60 3.62 3.30
N ASP A 198 13.50 4.34 3.52
CA ASP A 198 12.73 5.01 2.46
C ASP A 198 13.47 6.18 1.79
N GLU A 199 14.48 6.79 2.45
CA GLU A 199 15.32 7.81 1.80
C GLU A 199 16.08 7.29 0.58
N GLY A 200 16.27 5.98 0.47
CA GLY A 200 16.86 5.37 -0.72
C GLY A 200 16.06 5.62 -1.99
N LEU A 201 14.74 5.78 -1.86
CA LEU A 201 13.87 6.14 -2.99
C LEU A 201 14.17 7.54 -3.55
N LEU A 202 14.55 8.49 -2.69
CA LEU A 202 14.93 9.85 -3.11
C LEU A 202 16.22 9.82 -3.92
N ALA A 203 17.21 9.06 -3.44
CA ALA A 203 18.46 8.88 -4.18
C ALA A 203 18.23 8.18 -5.53
N ASP A 204 17.27 7.29 -5.62
CA ASP A 204 16.87 6.66 -6.88
C ASP A 204 16.15 7.65 -7.80
N PHE A 205 15.22 8.42 -7.29
CA PHE A 205 14.55 9.48 -8.02
C PHE A 205 15.55 10.48 -8.60
N ASP A 206 16.50 10.98 -7.81
CA ASP A 206 17.52 11.93 -8.25
C ASP A 206 18.37 11.37 -9.41
N ARG A 207 18.70 10.07 -9.37
CA ARG A 207 19.43 9.42 -10.47
C ARG A 207 18.60 9.30 -11.75
N GLN A 208 17.28 9.20 -11.64
CA GLN A 208 16.36 8.99 -12.77
C GLN A 208 15.80 10.30 -13.33
N ASP A 209 15.70 11.36 -12.51
CA ASP A 209 15.01 12.61 -12.85
C ASP A 209 15.48 13.22 -14.18
N LEU A 210 16.77 13.19 -14.44
CA LEU A 210 17.37 13.71 -15.68
C LEU A 210 16.95 12.97 -16.94
N ARG A 211 16.34 11.78 -16.84
CA ARG A 211 15.87 10.98 -17.98
C ARG A 211 14.47 11.39 -18.43
N PHE A 212 13.69 12.01 -17.56
CA PHE A 212 12.31 12.38 -17.85
C PHE A 212 12.25 13.84 -18.25
N ARG A 213 11.93 14.07 -19.53
CA ARG A 213 11.90 15.41 -20.13
C ARG A 213 10.48 16.00 -20.22
N ASN A 214 9.46 15.19 -19.94
CA ASN A 214 8.09 15.69 -19.91
C ASN A 214 7.93 16.65 -18.73
N PRO A 215 7.47 17.90 -18.95
CA PRO A 215 7.23 18.85 -17.88
C PRO A 215 6.02 18.49 -17.02
N HIS A 216 5.19 17.53 -17.46
CA HIS A 216 4.00 17.08 -16.73
C HIS A 216 4.27 15.72 -16.14
N ARG A 217 4.38 15.65 -14.82
CA ARG A 217 4.76 14.43 -14.09
C ARG A 217 3.87 14.15 -12.90
N LEU A 218 3.51 12.89 -12.71
CA LEU A 218 3.02 12.33 -11.47
C LEU A 218 4.08 11.39 -10.92
N THR A 219 4.72 11.76 -9.82
CA THR A 219 5.67 10.92 -9.11
C THR A 219 5.01 10.32 -7.89
N ILE A 220 5.04 9.00 -7.76
CA ILE A 220 4.46 8.27 -6.65
C ILE A 220 5.60 7.62 -5.86
N PHE A 221 5.74 7.96 -4.59
CA PHE A 221 6.60 7.27 -3.63
C PHE A 221 5.75 6.38 -2.75
N HIS A 222 5.95 5.08 -2.82
CA HIS A 222 5.30 4.10 -1.97
C HIS A 222 6.29 3.59 -0.92
N LEU A 223 6.11 4.04 0.30
CA LEU A 223 7.05 3.84 1.39
C LEU A 223 6.88 2.44 2.02
N MET A 224 7.94 1.92 2.59
CA MET A 224 7.87 0.88 3.60
C MET A 224 7.29 1.42 4.91
N GLY A 225 7.50 2.70 5.16
CA GLY A 225 6.87 3.45 6.24
C GLY A 225 7.03 2.81 7.62
N GLN A 226 5.92 2.63 8.31
CA GLN A 226 5.84 2.04 9.64
C GLN A 226 5.37 0.57 9.62
N HIS A 227 5.64 -0.16 8.52
CA HIS A 227 5.29 -1.57 8.44
C HIS A 227 6.00 -2.39 9.53
N VAL A 228 5.34 -3.43 10.06
CA VAL A 228 5.97 -4.37 11.01
C VAL A 228 7.23 -5.02 10.38
N ALA A 229 8.35 -5.33 11.08
CA ALA A 229 8.68 -5.02 12.46
C ALA A 229 9.28 -3.60 12.55
N TYR A 230 8.71 -2.77 13.38
CA TYR A 230 8.98 -1.33 13.47
C TYR A 230 10.44 -0.99 13.72
N ARG A 231 11.15 -1.80 14.51
CA ARG A 231 12.58 -1.61 14.81
C ARG A 231 13.47 -1.61 13.55
N ASN A 232 13.01 -2.22 12.48
CA ASN A 232 13.73 -2.30 11.20
C ASN A 232 13.39 -1.14 10.24
N ARG A 233 12.60 -0.14 10.68
CA ARG A 233 12.13 0.98 9.85
C ARG A 233 12.93 2.25 10.04
N PHE A 234 13.95 2.22 10.86
CA PHE A 234 14.88 3.32 11.08
C PHE A 234 16.27 2.77 11.47
N PRO A 235 17.36 3.49 11.15
CA PRO A 235 18.71 3.11 11.56
C PRO A 235 18.86 3.23 13.09
N ALA A 236 19.79 2.46 13.68
CA ALA A 236 19.92 2.38 15.13
C ALA A 236 20.23 3.75 15.78
N GLU A 237 21.04 4.56 15.10
CA GLU A 237 21.45 5.90 15.50
C GLU A 237 20.34 6.95 15.46
N ALA A 238 19.28 6.69 14.70
CA ALA A 238 18.11 7.56 14.64
C ALA A 238 17.07 7.28 15.73
N GLY A 239 17.33 6.30 16.60
CA GLY A 239 16.45 5.99 17.74
C GLY A 239 16.41 7.16 18.72
N TYR A 240 15.24 7.76 18.92
CA TYR A 240 14.99 8.91 19.78
C TYR A 240 14.20 8.53 21.04
N PHE A 241 13.19 7.70 20.87
CA PHE A 241 12.33 7.24 21.98
C PHE A 241 12.79 5.87 22.50
N THR A 242 12.63 5.67 23.80
CA THR A 242 12.87 4.40 24.48
C THR A 242 11.59 3.94 25.21
N ALA A 243 11.59 2.75 25.76
CA ALA A 243 10.47 2.27 26.58
C ALA A 243 10.11 3.24 27.73
N ASP A 244 11.10 3.99 28.23
CA ASP A 244 10.90 4.95 29.34
C ASP A 244 10.31 6.29 28.85
N SER A 245 10.35 6.55 27.55
CA SER A 245 9.67 7.70 26.92
C SER A 245 8.15 7.47 26.78
N ILE A 246 7.70 6.21 26.82
CA ILE A 246 6.31 5.82 26.57
C ILE A 246 5.55 5.70 27.89
N PRO A 247 4.35 6.34 28.01
CA PRO A 247 3.52 6.24 29.20
C PRO A 247 3.19 4.78 29.56
N GLU A 248 3.26 4.48 30.87
CA GLU A 248 2.95 3.16 31.41
C GLU A 248 1.49 2.75 31.16
N TYR A 249 0.59 3.73 31.05
CA TYR A 249 -0.82 3.49 30.77
C TYR A 249 -1.18 4.02 29.39
N SER A 250 -2.00 3.27 28.67
CA SER A 250 -2.60 3.71 27.42
C SER A 250 -3.66 4.80 27.67
N THR A 251 -4.10 5.47 26.63
CA THR A 251 -5.24 6.40 26.70
C THR A 251 -6.54 5.73 27.15
N SER A 252 -6.67 4.41 26.95
CA SER A 252 -7.80 3.59 27.44
C SER A 252 -7.59 3.09 28.88
N GLY A 253 -6.50 3.48 29.57
CA GLY A 253 -6.21 3.09 30.94
C GLY A 253 -5.59 1.69 31.09
N LEU A 254 -5.26 1.00 30.01
CA LEU A 254 -4.58 -0.30 30.07
C LEU A 254 -3.10 -0.11 30.38
N ARG A 255 -2.61 -0.90 31.34
CA ARG A 255 -1.18 -0.90 31.72
C ARG A 255 -0.37 -1.63 30.67
N ARG A 256 0.70 -0.98 30.20
CA ARG A 256 1.67 -1.55 29.28
C ARG A 256 2.85 -2.14 30.04
N SER A 257 3.25 -3.34 29.67
CA SER A 257 4.55 -3.91 30.06
C SER A 257 5.71 -3.10 29.46
N ARG A 258 6.93 -3.37 29.92
CA ARG A 258 8.12 -2.72 29.35
C ARG A 258 8.33 -3.10 27.88
N ASP A 259 8.04 -4.35 27.52
CA ASP A 259 8.17 -4.83 26.13
C ASP A 259 7.14 -4.17 25.21
N GLU A 260 5.88 -4.01 25.64
CA GLU A 260 4.87 -3.27 24.88
C GLU A 260 5.27 -1.79 24.70
N ARG A 261 5.81 -1.15 25.74
CA ARG A 261 6.33 0.22 25.64
C ARG A 261 7.51 0.32 24.67
N ARG A 262 8.36 -0.70 24.59
CA ARG A 262 9.45 -0.76 23.60
C ARG A 262 8.91 -0.85 22.19
N ILE A 263 7.90 -1.68 21.94
CA ILE A 263 7.25 -1.79 20.62
C ILE A 263 6.64 -0.45 20.19
N VAL A 264 5.98 0.26 21.12
CA VAL A 264 5.43 1.60 20.83
C VAL A 264 6.55 2.60 20.56
N ALA A 265 7.66 2.57 21.33
CA ALA A 265 8.81 3.43 21.07
C ALA A 265 9.46 3.17 19.71
N ASP A 266 9.55 1.91 19.30
CA ASP A 266 10.07 1.55 17.97
C ASP A 266 9.14 2.06 16.86
N TYR A 267 7.82 2.00 17.05
CA TYR A 267 6.85 2.60 16.13
C TYR A 267 7.02 4.13 16.06
N ASP A 268 7.07 4.81 17.20
CA ASP A 268 7.23 6.26 17.27
C ASP A 268 8.57 6.73 16.67
N ASN A 269 9.63 5.95 16.82
CA ASN A 269 10.90 6.17 16.15
C ASN A 269 10.78 6.04 14.63
N ALA A 270 10.06 5.05 14.14
CA ALA A 270 9.80 4.89 12.71
C ALA A 270 8.98 6.06 12.15
N VAL A 271 7.96 6.54 12.88
CA VAL A 271 7.19 7.74 12.49
C VAL A 271 8.12 8.95 12.43
N ARG A 272 8.96 9.15 13.46
CA ARG A 272 9.86 10.31 13.52
C ARG A 272 10.96 10.28 12.46
N TYR A 273 11.42 9.11 12.08
CA TYR A 273 12.43 8.94 11.05
C TYR A 273 11.89 9.25 9.66
N ASN A 274 10.64 8.87 9.40
CA ASN A 274 9.97 9.10 8.12
C ASN A 274 9.29 10.49 8.03
N ASP A 275 9.32 11.28 9.10
CA ASP A 275 8.88 12.68 9.11
C ASP A 275 9.89 13.57 8.35
#